data_3dc5c0f26200ba2c36234b6eb15c59e7
#
_entry.id   3dc5c0f26200ba2c36234b6eb15c59e7
#
_cell.length_a   1.000
_cell.length_b   1.000
_cell.length_c   1.000
_cell.angle_alpha   90.00
_cell.angle_beta   90.00
_cell.angle_gamma   90.00
#
_symmetry.space_group_name_H-M   'P 1'
#
loop_
_entity.id
_entity.type
_entity.pdbx_description
1 polymer ?
#
loop_
_entity_poly.entity_id
_entity_poly.type
_entity_poly.pdbx_seq_one_letter_code
_entity_poly.pdbx_strand_id
1 'polypeptide(L)'
;ARACLAGGLDILEVTLRTPVALEAIRRIAAEVPAARVGAGTVTRPEEFEKVRAAGARFAFSPGYADDMVAAARDAGIEWLPGVATASEVMAAQRRGLGRLKLFPAVPAGGIALLDALAGPFPDMRFCPTGGIDSENAASWLARPNVFAVGGSWPAPRKLVAARDWAAITERCRRAAALRHQA
;
A
#
# COMPACT_ATOMS: atom_id res chain seq x y z
N ALA A 1 10.74 -4.90 10.15
CA ALA A 1 9.42 -4.72 10.76
C ALA A 1 9.53 -4.08 12.16
N ARG A 2 10.34 -4.64 13.07
CA ARG A 2 10.55 -4.05 14.41
C ARG A 2 11.10 -2.62 14.35
N ALA A 3 12.04 -2.36 13.44
CA ALA A 3 12.60 -1.03 13.23
C ALA A 3 11.55 -0.02 12.70
N CYS A 4 10.68 -0.46 11.78
CA CYS A 4 9.59 0.38 11.28
C CYS A 4 8.61 0.73 12.41
N LEU A 5 8.22 -0.27 13.20
CA LEU A 5 7.32 -0.09 14.34
C LEU A 5 7.93 0.86 15.39
N ALA A 6 9.23 0.69 15.73
CA ALA A 6 9.95 1.60 16.63
C ALA A 6 10.02 3.05 16.10
N GLY A 7 9.95 3.23 14.78
CA GLY A 7 9.83 4.53 14.12
C GLY A 7 8.40 5.05 13.97
N GLY A 8 7.39 4.34 14.49
CA GLY A 8 5.98 4.76 14.45
C GLY A 8 5.21 4.36 13.19
N LEU A 9 5.77 3.50 12.32
CA LEU A 9 5.05 2.93 11.18
C LEU A 9 4.62 1.49 11.51
N ASP A 10 3.33 1.28 11.67
CA ASP A 10 2.70 0.02 12.04
C ASP A 10 2.06 -0.73 10.85
N ILE A 11 1.86 -0.07 9.70
CA ILE A 11 1.31 -0.66 8.48
C ILE A 11 2.47 -0.97 7.53
N LEU A 12 2.65 -2.26 7.22
CA LEU A 12 3.77 -2.75 6.42
C LEU A 12 3.27 -3.57 5.24
N GLU A 13 3.74 -3.27 4.03
CA GLU A 13 3.45 -4.04 2.82
C GLU A 13 4.68 -4.86 2.42
N VAL A 14 4.50 -6.17 2.29
CA VAL A 14 5.49 -7.09 1.71
C VAL A 14 5.04 -7.48 0.31
N THR A 15 5.82 -7.10 -0.70
CA THR A 15 5.47 -7.40 -2.10
C THR A 15 5.81 -8.83 -2.49
N LEU A 16 4.90 -9.51 -3.20
CA LEU A 16 5.07 -10.89 -3.69
C LEU A 16 6.06 -11.00 -4.87
N ARG A 17 7.13 -10.21 -4.85
CA ARG A 17 8.16 -10.18 -5.91
C ARG A 17 9.36 -11.09 -5.64
N THR A 18 9.33 -11.82 -4.54
CA THR A 18 10.41 -12.75 -4.18
C THR A 18 9.81 -14.06 -3.64
N PRO A 19 10.48 -15.21 -3.81
CA PRO A 19 10.00 -16.49 -3.30
C PRO A 19 9.78 -16.53 -1.79
N VAL A 20 10.48 -15.67 -1.04
CA VAL A 20 10.42 -15.63 0.43
C VAL A 20 9.32 -14.70 0.96
N ALA A 21 8.53 -14.05 0.09
CA ALA A 21 7.58 -13.01 0.50
C ALA A 21 6.49 -13.56 1.45
N LEU A 22 5.89 -14.70 1.15
CA LEU A 22 4.87 -15.32 2.02
C LEU A 22 5.44 -15.70 3.38
N GLU A 23 6.67 -16.22 3.41
CA GLU A 23 7.34 -16.52 4.68
C GLU A 23 7.65 -15.25 5.48
N ALA A 24 8.06 -14.18 4.81
CA ALA A 24 8.27 -12.88 5.46
C ALA A 24 6.97 -12.35 6.07
N ILE A 25 5.83 -12.43 5.37
CA ILE A 25 4.52 -12.05 5.91
C ILE A 25 4.20 -12.89 7.16
N ARG A 26 4.35 -14.21 7.08
CA ARG A 26 4.06 -15.14 8.19
C ARG A 26 4.89 -14.81 9.43
N ARG A 27 6.18 -14.58 9.24
CA ARG A 27 7.08 -14.22 10.34
C ARG A 27 6.76 -12.86 10.95
N ILE A 28 6.45 -11.86 10.13
CA ILE A 28 6.06 -10.54 10.65
C ILE A 28 4.75 -10.66 11.45
N ALA A 29 3.75 -11.36 10.92
CA ALA A 29 2.47 -11.56 11.60
C ALA A 29 2.64 -12.25 12.95
N ALA A 30 3.51 -13.26 13.04
CA ALA A 30 3.75 -14.03 14.25
C ALA A 30 4.68 -13.31 15.25
N GLU A 31 5.79 -12.75 14.77
CA GLU A 31 6.86 -12.22 15.62
C GLU A 31 6.71 -10.73 15.96
N VAL A 32 5.87 -9.99 15.23
CA VAL A 32 5.64 -8.55 15.42
C VAL A 32 4.13 -8.24 15.37
N PRO A 33 3.33 -8.77 16.28
CA PRO A 33 1.85 -8.71 16.23
C PRO A 33 1.29 -7.27 16.29
N ALA A 34 2.06 -6.30 16.76
CA ALA A 34 1.71 -4.89 16.75
C ALA A 34 1.79 -4.28 15.34
N ALA A 35 2.48 -4.91 14.39
CA ALA A 35 2.51 -4.48 13.01
C ALA A 35 1.35 -5.11 12.22
N ARG A 36 0.67 -4.27 11.44
CA ARG A 36 -0.36 -4.70 10.50
C ARG A 36 0.31 -5.00 9.16
N VAL A 37 0.70 -6.25 8.94
CA VAL A 37 1.34 -6.67 7.70
C VAL A 37 0.29 -6.96 6.63
N GLY A 38 0.55 -6.51 5.41
CA GLY A 38 -0.21 -6.80 4.20
C GLY A 38 0.68 -7.29 3.07
N ALA A 39 0.05 -7.80 2.03
CA ALA A 39 0.70 -8.24 0.82
C ALA A 39 0.58 -7.19 -0.29
N GLY A 40 1.66 -6.94 -1.02
CA GLY A 40 1.63 -6.17 -2.26
C GLY A 40 1.92 -7.02 -3.48
N THR A 41 1.57 -6.51 -4.65
CA THR A 41 1.80 -7.20 -5.93
C THR A 41 1.03 -8.53 -6.01
N VAL A 42 -0.16 -8.58 -5.41
CA VAL A 42 -1.13 -9.65 -5.62
C VAL A 42 -1.70 -9.47 -7.03
N THR A 43 -1.51 -10.45 -7.90
CA THR A 43 -1.85 -10.35 -9.34
C THR A 43 -2.75 -11.46 -9.82
N ARG A 44 -3.06 -12.44 -8.95
CA ARG A 44 -3.88 -13.60 -9.27
C ARG A 44 -4.88 -13.89 -8.15
N PRO A 45 -6.11 -14.34 -8.47
CA PRO A 45 -7.14 -14.67 -7.49
C PRO A 45 -6.68 -15.63 -6.39
N GLU A 46 -5.96 -16.69 -6.76
CA GLU A 46 -5.49 -17.72 -5.82
C GLU A 46 -4.40 -17.24 -4.84
N GLU A 47 -3.87 -16.05 -5.02
CA GLU A 47 -2.89 -15.46 -4.10
C GLU A 47 -3.56 -14.89 -2.84
N PHE A 48 -4.84 -14.49 -2.91
CA PHE A 48 -5.53 -13.93 -1.76
C PHE A 48 -5.62 -14.90 -0.59
N GLU A 49 -5.99 -16.14 -0.84
CA GLU A 49 -6.05 -17.16 0.19
C GLU A 49 -4.65 -17.44 0.77
N LYS A 50 -3.62 -17.52 -0.08
CA LYS A 50 -2.24 -17.75 0.34
C LYS A 50 -1.72 -16.64 1.26
N VAL A 51 -1.96 -15.37 0.90
CA VAL A 51 -1.49 -14.24 1.72
C VAL A 51 -2.31 -14.12 3.00
N ARG A 52 -3.61 -14.42 2.96
CA ARG A 52 -4.47 -14.45 4.13
C ARG A 52 -4.02 -15.54 5.11
N ALA A 53 -3.75 -16.74 4.62
CA ALA A 53 -3.21 -17.84 5.44
C ALA A 53 -1.82 -17.54 6.01
N ALA A 54 -1.01 -16.72 5.32
CA ALA A 54 0.25 -16.21 5.84
C ALA A 54 0.10 -15.12 6.92
N GLY A 55 -1.12 -14.64 7.18
CA GLY A 55 -1.41 -13.64 8.21
C GLY A 55 -1.48 -12.19 7.68
N ALA A 56 -1.53 -11.99 6.36
CA ALA A 56 -1.78 -10.68 5.80
C ALA A 56 -3.18 -10.17 6.18
N ARG A 57 -3.27 -8.88 6.54
CA ARG A 57 -4.54 -8.24 6.91
C ARG A 57 -5.15 -7.42 5.78
N PHE A 58 -4.36 -7.07 4.78
CA PHE A 58 -4.79 -6.38 3.57
C PHE A 58 -3.94 -6.81 2.39
N ALA A 59 -4.40 -6.53 1.18
CA ALA A 59 -3.69 -6.84 -0.05
C ALA A 59 -3.77 -5.67 -1.03
N PHE A 60 -2.65 -5.37 -1.67
CA PHE A 60 -2.55 -4.45 -2.81
C PHE A 60 -2.25 -5.21 -4.10
N SER A 61 -2.89 -4.82 -5.18
CA SER A 61 -2.51 -5.22 -6.55
C SER A 61 -1.97 -4.03 -7.34
N PRO A 62 -1.18 -4.25 -8.39
CA PRO A 62 -0.71 -3.17 -9.26
C PRO A 62 -1.80 -2.62 -10.18
N GLY A 63 -2.86 -3.39 -10.42
CA GLY A 63 -3.97 -3.06 -11.27
C GLY A 63 -5.28 -3.63 -10.73
N TYR A 64 -6.38 -3.34 -11.44
CA TYR A 64 -7.71 -3.86 -11.18
C TYR A 64 -8.05 -4.98 -12.15
N ALA A 65 -8.70 -6.04 -11.67
CA ALA A 65 -9.32 -7.08 -12.49
C ALA A 65 -10.58 -7.60 -11.79
N ASP A 66 -11.63 -7.87 -12.56
CA ASP A 66 -12.96 -8.21 -12.02
C ASP A 66 -12.98 -9.53 -11.24
N ASP A 67 -12.22 -10.52 -11.67
CA ASP A 67 -12.10 -11.84 -11.03
C ASP A 67 -11.43 -11.79 -9.64
N MET A 68 -10.64 -10.76 -9.40
CA MET A 68 -10.00 -10.51 -8.11
C MET A 68 -11.01 -10.10 -7.02
N VAL A 69 -12.14 -9.49 -7.40
CA VAL A 69 -13.15 -8.99 -6.45
C VAL A 69 -13.76 -10.11 -5.62
N ALA A 70 -14.22 -11.17 -6.28
CA ALA A 70 -14.80 -12.33 -5.62
C ALA A 70 -13.75 -13.04 -4.75
N ALA A 71 -12.58 -13.29 -5.30
CA ALA A 71 -11.51 -14.00 -4.60
C ALA A 71 -11.04 -13.26 -3.32
N ALA A 72 -10.93 -11.94 -3.34
CA ALA A 72 -10.58 -11.15 -2.16
C ALA A 72 -11.67 -11.23 -1.09
N ARG A 73 -12.95 -11.16 -1.49
CA ARG A 73 -14.10 -11.30 -0.59
C ARG A 73 -14.15 -12.68 0.04
N ASP A 74 -14.00 -13.74 -0.75
CA ASP A 74 -14.06 -15.12 -0.29
C ASP A 74 -12.89 -15.44 0.67
N ALA A 75 -11.71 -14.89 0.41
CA ALA A 75 -10.57 -14.98 1.33
C ALA A 75 -10.73 -14.12 2.59
N GLY A 76 -11.74 -13.25 2.67
CA GLY A 76 -11.95 -12.35 3.81
C GLY A 76 -10.81 -11.36 4.03
N ILE A 77 -10.22 -10.83 2.95
CA ILE A 77 -9.11 -9.89 2.99
C ILE A 77 -9.49 -8.56 2.35
N GLU A 78 -9.14 -7.46 2.98
CA GLU A 78 -9.31 -6.13 2.38
C GLU A 78 -8.38 -5.99 1.18
N TRP A 79 -8.97 -5.75 0.01
CA TRP A 79 -8.21 -5.56 -1.22
C TRP A 79 -8.29 -4.12 -1.72
N LEU A 80 -7.13 -3.56 -2.03
CA LEU A 80 -6.97 -2.23 -2.59
C LEU A 80 -6.31 -2.36 -3.98
N PRO A 81 -7.13 -2.40 -5.06
CA PRO A 81 -6.60 -2.51 -6.43
C PRO A 81 -5.89 -1.25 -6.88
N GLY A 82 -4.89 -1.44 -7.75
CA GLY A 82 -4.24 -0.37 -8.47
C GLY A 82 -5.12 0.17 -9.59
N VAL A 83 -5.17 1.48 -9.74
CA VAL A 83 -5.83 2.20 -10.82
C VAL A 83 -4.98 3.36 -11.29
N ALA A 84 -5.09 3.73 -12.57
CA ALA A 84 -4.42 4.88 -13.17
C ALA A 84 -5.33 5.64 -14.14
N THR A 85 -6.57 5.20 -14.33
CA THR A 85 -7.53 5.82 -15.26
C THR A 85 -8.91 5.94 -14.63
N ALA A 86 -9.71 6.89 -15.14
CA ALA A 86 -11.11 7.05 -14.72
C ALA A 86 -11.93 5.78 -14.98
N SER A 87 -11.66 5.04 -16.07
CA SER A 87 -12.38 3.80 -16.39
C SER A 87 -12.14 2.71 -15.34
N GLU A 88 -10.92 2.57 -14.85
CA GLU A 88 -10.59 1.62 -13.77
C GLU A 88 -11.23 2.04 -12.45
N VAL A 89 -11.26 3.34 -12.13
CA VAL A 89 -11.97 3.85 -10.95
C VAL A 89 -13.46 3.55 -11.05
N MET A 90 -14.11 3.78 -12.20
CA MET A 90 -15.51 3.42 -12.44
C MET A 90 -15.77 1.93 -12.26
N ALA A 91 -14.89 1.07 -12.77
CA ALA A 91 -15.01 -0.38 -12.63
C ALA A 91 -14.94 -0.80 -11.16
N ALA A 92 -13.98 -0.29 -10.41
CA ALA A 92 -13.82 -0.55 -8.98
C ALA A 92 -15.04 -0.04 -8.17
N GLN A 93 -15.52 1.18 -8.45
CA GLN A 93 -16.68 1.78 -7.80
C GLN A 93 -17.94 0.94 -7.97
N ARG A 94 -18.20 0.43 -9.17
CA ARG A 94 -19.36 -0.46 -9.46
C ARG A 94 -19.33 -1.76 -8.64
N ARG A 95 -18.17 -2.17 -8.16
CA ARG A 95 -17.98 -3.33 -7.28
C ARG A 95 -17.99 -2.97 -5.78
N GLY A 96 -18.28 -1.71 -5.44
CA GLY A 96 -18.36 -1.22 -4.08
C GLY A 96 -16.99 -0.97 -3.42
N LEU A 97 -15.92 -0.84 -4.22
CA LEU A 97 -14.58 -0.53 -3.70
C LEU A 97 -14.42 0.99 -3.60
N GLY A 98 -14.34 1.51 -2.37
CA GLY A 98 -14.19 2.95 -2.09
C GLY A 98 -12.76 3.39 -1.82
N ARG A 99 -11.83 2.46 -1.62
CA ARG A 99 -10.42 2.70 -1.38
C ARG A 99 -9.56 2.00 -2.43
N LEU A 100 -8.70 2.76 -3.11
CA LEU A 100 -7.91 2.30 -4.25
C LEU A 100 -6.44 2.68 -4.06
N LYS A 101 -5.56 1.94 -4.71
CA LYS A 101 -4.17 2.32 -4.90
C LYS A 101 -4.07 3.12 -6.20
N LEU A 102 -3.54 4.35 -6.18
CA LEU A 102 -3.17 5.04 -7.41
C LEU A 102 -1.76 4.57 -7.80
N PHE A 103 -1.63 3.82 -8.91
CA PHE A 103 -0.36 3.21 -9.30
C PHE A 103 -0.20 3.07 -10.82
N PRO A 104 0.98 3.41 -11.36
CA PRO A 104 2.12 4.09 -10.70
C PRO A 104 1.86 5.61 -10.57
N ALA A 105 1.81 6.15 -9.36
CA ALA A 105 1.26 7.48 -9.09
C ALA A 105 1.95 8.61 -9.84
N VAL A 106 3.27 8.74 -9.70
CA VAL A 106 4.03 9.82 -10.36
C VAL A 106 4.06 9.64 -11.89
N PRO A 107 4.44 8.47 -12.44
CA PRO A 107 4.47 8.27 -13.89
C PRO A 107 3.11 8.38 -14.58
N ALA A 108 2.01 8.06 -13.89
CA ALA A 108 0.66 8.10 -14.48
C ALA A 108 0.07 9.53 -14.60
N GLY A 109 0.71 10.54 -14.03
CA GLY A 109 0.23 11.91 -14.09
C GLY A 109 0.30 12.69 -12.79
N GLY A 110 0.82 12.06 -11.73
CA GLY A 110 1.10 12.74 -10.47
C GLY A 110 -0.15 13.27 -9.76
N ILE A 111 0.04 14.32 -8.99
CA ILE A 111 -1.03 15.01 -8.25
C ILE A 111 -2.10 15.56 -9.20
N ALA A 112 -1.72 15.99 -10.41
CA ALA A 112 -2.67 16.51 -11.38
C ALA A 112 -3.71 15.47 -11.80
N LEU A 113 -3.31 14.21 -11.99
CA LEU A 113 -4.25 13.10 -12.23
C LEU A 113 -5.16 12.87 -11.02
N LEU A 114 -4.59 12.85 -9.81
CA LEU A 114 -5.35 12.63 -8.58
C LEU A 114 -6.42 13.72 -8.38
N ASP A 115 -6.06 14.98 -8.61
CA ASP A 115 -6.96 16.13 -8.50
C ASP A 115 -8.06 16.07 -9.57
N ALA A 116 -7.73 15.64 -10.80
CA ALA A 116 -8.71 15.46 -11.87
C ALA A 116 -9.72 14.34 -11.58
N LEU A 117 -9.31 13.29 -10.87
CA LEU A 117 -10.21 12.20 -10.44
C LEU A 117 -11.15 12.63 -9.31
N ALA A 118 -10.80 13.64 -8.51
CA ALA A 118 -11.61 14.07 -7.37
C ALA A 118 -12.99 14.61 -7.79
N GLY A 119 -13.07 15.30 -8.94
CA GLY A 119 -14.33 15.85 -9.45
C GLY A 119 -15.39 14.78 -9.73
N PRO A 120 -15.12 13.82 -10.64
CA PRO A 120 -16.08 12.77 -10.96
C PRO A 120 -16.24 11.69 -9.88
N PHE A 121 -15.29 11.59 -8.93
CA PHE A 121 -15.28 10.54 -7.91
C PHE A 121 -15.06 11.12 -6.49
N PRO A 122 -15.95 11.94 -5.97
CA PRO A 122 -15.74 12.66 -4.70
C PRO A 122 -15.64 11.74 -3.47
N ASP A 123 -16.26 10.56 -3.53
CA ASP A 123 -16.27 9.58 -2.43
C ASP A 123 -15.09 8.61 -2.46
N MET A 124 -14.31 8.62 -3.55
CA MET A 124 -13.18 7.71 -3.68
C MET A 124 -11.97 8.19 -2.89
N ARG A 125 -11.27 7.26 -2.27
CA ARG A 125 -10.05 7.51 -1.49
C ARG A 125 -8.88 6.74 -2.05
N PHE A 126 -7.72 7.39 -2.12
CA PHE A 126 -6.55 6.83 -2.79
C PHE A 126 -5.36 6.66 -1.85
N CYS A 127 -4.57 5.62 -2.13
CA CYS A 127 -3.22 5.41 -1.61
C CYS A 127 -2.24 5.54 -2.79
N PRO A 128 -1.75 6.76 -3.12
CA PRO A 128 -0.75 6.93 -4.16
C PRO A 128 0.51 6.14 -3.83
N THR A 129 1.03 5.43 -4.85
CA THR A 129 2.22 4.60 -4.74
C THR A 129 2.98 4.60 -6.07
N GLY A 130 4.31 4.64 -6.01
CA GLY A 130 5.16 4.70 -7.20
C GLY A 130 5.67 6.11 -7.49
N GLY A 131 6.96 6.33 -7.19
CA GLY A 131 7.62 7.65 -7.27
C GLY A 131 7.39 8.51 -6.03
N ILE A 132 6.84 7.97 -4.94
CA ILE A 132 6.67 8.68 -3.68
C ILE A 132 7.93 8.50 -2.81
N ASP A 133 8.41 9.59 -2.24
CA ASP A 133 9.60 9.67 -1.39
C ASP A 133 9.42 10.68 -0.25
N SER A 134 10.50 10.96 0.48
CA SER A 134 10.49 11.91 1.62
C SER A 134 10.27 13.37 1.21
N GLU A 135 10.51 13.73 -0.04
CA GLU A 135 10.43 15.11 -0.51
C GLU A 135 9.02 15.46 -0.99
N ASN A 136 8.30 14.46 -1.55
CA ASN A 136 6.98 14.68 -2.14
C ASN A 136 5.81 14.08 -1.33
N ALA A 137 6.06 13.21 -0.35
CA ALA A 137 4.99 12.53 0.39
C ALA A 137 4.01 13.49 1.08
N ALA A 138 4.50 14.61 1.63
CA ALA A 138 3.66 15.62 2.30
C ALA A 138 2.64 16.24 1.34
N SER A 139 3.04 16.57 0.11
CA SER A 139 2.14 17.17 -0.89
C SER A 139 1.03 16.23 -1.34
N TRP A 140 1.28 14.91 -1.32
CA TRP A 140 0.25 13.90 -1.57
C TRP A 140 -0.72 13.77 -0.38
N LEU A 141 -0.19 13.70 0.84
CA LEU A 141 -1.00 13.58 2.06
C LEU A 141 -1.90 14.79 2.32
N ALA A 142 -1.52 15.97 1.84
CA ALA A 142 -2.35 17.18 1.91
C ALA A 142 -3.61 17.12 1.02
N ARG A 143 -3.78 16.12 0.17
CA ARG A 143 -4.96 15.99 -0.70
C ARG A 143 -6.13 15.33 0.05
N PRO A 144 -7.35 15.91 0.01
CA PRO A 144 -8.48 15.42 0.81
C PRO A 144 -8.94 14.01 0.42
N ASN A 145 -8.65 13.56 -0.81
CA ASN A 145 -8.96 12.22 -1.30
C ASN A 145 -7.83 11.21 -1.09
N VAL A 146 -6.73 11.57 -0.37
CA VAL A 146 -5.64 10.67 -0.01
C VAL A 146 -5.80 10.25 1.45
N PHE A 147 -5.84 8.94 1.71
CA PHE A 147 -5.89 8.39 3.07
C PHE A 147 -4.54 7.86 3.55
N ALA A 148 -3.62 7.57 2.66
CA ALA A 148 -2.26 7.11 2.92
C ALA A 148 -1.39 7.25 1.67
N VAL A 149 -0.09 7.14 1.82
CA VAL A 149 0.87 7.04 0.71
C VAL A 149 1.72 5.79 0.85
N GLY A 150 2.04 5.14 -0.27
CA GLY A 150 2.90 3.96 -0.31
C GLY A 150 4.27 4.27 -0.92
N GLY A 151 5.33 3.80 -0.26
CA GLY A 151 6.68 3.96 -0.78
C GLY A 151 7.72 3.15 -0.02
N SER A 152 8.87 2.95 -0.63
CA SER A 152 9.97 2.17 -0.05
C SER A 152 11.03 3.04 0.65
N TRP A 153 10.88 4.36 0.64
CA TRP A 153 11.88 5.27 1.22
C TRP A 153 12.09 5.14 2.73
N PRO A 154 11.09 4.71 3.54
CA PRO A 154 11.32 4.49 4.98
C PRO A 154 12.23 3.29 5.25
N ALA A 155 12.11 2.23 4.44
CA ALA A 155 12.90 1.01 4.58
C ALA A 155 13.49 0.57 3.23
N PRO A 156 14.42 1.34 2.64
CA PRO A 156 14.98 1.03 1.35
C PRO A 156 15.78 -0.27 1.39
N ARG A 157 15.72 -1.05 0.31
CA ARG A 157 16.36 -2.36 0.20
C ARG A 157 17.84 -2.36 0.61
N LYS A 158 18.57 -1.28 0.29
CA LYS A 158 19.98 -1.12 0.68
C LYS A 158 20.19 -1.16 2.19
N LEU A 159 19.36 -0.45 2.96
CA LEU A 159 19.46 -0.43 4.43
C LEU A 159 19.01 -1.75 5.04
N VAL A 160 17.98 -2.39 4.48
CA VAL A 160 17.54 -3.73 4.91
C VAL A 160 18.66 -4.75 4.69
N ALA A 161 19.31 -4.74 3.53
CA ALA A 161 20.43 -5.63 3.23
C ALA A 161 21.65 -5.38 4.14
N ALA A 162 21.93 -4.12 4.46
CA ALA A 162 22.98 -3.72 5.39
C ALA A 162 22.64 -3.98 6.87
N ARG A 163 21.37 -4.37 7.16
CA ARG A 163 20.85 -4.50 8.54
C ARG A 163 20.98 -3.20 9.36
N ASP A 164 20.94 -2.06 8.70
CA ASP A 164 20.97 -0.75 9.38
C ASP A 164 19.59 -0.39 9.93
N TRP A 165 19.24 -1.06 11.03
CA TRP A 165 17.94 -0.89 11.66
C TRP A 165 17.75 0.49 12.28
N ALA A 166 18.84 1.12 12.74
CA ALA A 166 18.82 2.46 13.32
C ALA A 166 18.42 3.50 12.25
N ALA A 167 19.05 3.45 11.08
CA ALA A 167 18.69 4.33 9.97
C ALA A 167 17.25 4.09 9.49
N ILE A 168 16.78 2.84 9.45
CA ILE A 168 15.38 2.53 9.12
C ILE A 168 14.43 3.14 10.16
N THR A 169 14.70 2.97 11.47
CA THR A 169 13.90 3.56 12.53
C THR A 169 13.78 5.06 12.40
N GLU A 170 14.88 5.75 12.15
CA GLU A 170 14.89 7.22 11.99
C GLU A 170 14.09 7.66 10.76
N ARG A 171 14.26 6.97 9.62
CA ARG A 171 13.48 7.26 8.41
C ARG A 171 11.97 7.03 8.61
N CYS A 172 11.62 5.96 9.30
CA CYS A 172 10.23 5.68 9.66
C CYS A 172 9.66 6.75 10.60
N ARG A 173 10.45 7.25 11.56
CA ARG A 173 10.02 8.34 12.46
C ARG A 173 9.71 9.62 11.68
N ARG A 174 10.57 10.00 10.73
CA ARG A 174 10.32 11.14 9.84
C ARG A 174 9.08 10.94 8.98
N ALA A 175 8.88 9.74 8.42
CA ALA A 175 7.69 9.43 7.66
C ALA A 175 6.41 9.45 8.52
N ALA A 176 6.47 8.93 9.75
CA ALA A 176 5.34 8.93 10.67
C ALA A 176 4.93 10.36 11.10
N ALA A 177 5.89 11.28 11.21
CA ALA A 177 5.63 12.68 11.53
C ALA A 177 4.74 13.39 10.48
N LEU A 178 4.71 12.92 9.25
CA LEU A 178 3.84 13.47 8.20
C LEU A 178 2.35 13.25 8.48
N ARG A 179 1.97 12.26 9.30
CA ARG A 179 0.57 11.99 9.68
C ARG A 179 -0.08 13.14 10.46
N HIS A 180 0.70 13.97 11.12
CA HIS A 180 0.22 15.08 11.96
C HIS A 180 0.19 16.43 11.25
N GLN A 181 0.57 16.46 9.96
CA GLN A 181 0.64 17.67 9.15
C GLN A 181 -0.46 17.70 8.05
N ALA A 182 -1.25 16.63 7.92
CA ALA A 182 -2.29 16.46 6.91
C ALA A 182 -3.69 16.68 7.48
#